data_90069e90e3286d890aa12b9dd45f42a1
#
_entry.id   90069e90e3286d890aa12b9dd45f42a1
#
_cell.length_a   1.000
_cell.length_b   1.000
_cell.length_c   1.000
_cell.angle_alpha   90.00
_cell.angle_beta   90.00
_cell.angle_gamma   90.00
#
_symmetry.space_group_name_H-M   'P 1'
#
loop_
_entity.id
_entity.type
_entity.pdbx_description
1 polymer ?
#
loop_
_entity_poly.entity_id
_entity_poly.type
_entity_poly.pdbx_seq_one_letter_code
_entity_poly.pdbx_strand_id
1 'polypeptide(L)'
;MSARDEILAAIRAANVPDAPPAAPLVAAPAAIDALRERFLRVLADVGGQGVVRHPSQPLDALLDELLGDGRESAMVVRGEVAVAENGAVYIDAARLAQRNDIVREEHLVIVVPRDAIVPTMHEAVRCIPVGAGCGWFLSGPSKTADIEQSLVFGAQGSRTHRVIFDCA
;
A
#
# COMPACT_ATOMS: atom_id res chain seq x y z
N MET A 1 -22.10 -11.92 -35.72
CA MET A 1 -21.81 -11.29 -34.40
C MET A 1 -20.47 -11.84 -33.94
N SER A 2 -19.59 -11.01 -33.44
CA SER A 2 -18.31 -11.52 -32.91
C SER A 2 -18.52 -12.10 -31.49
N ALA A 3 -17.65 -13.01 -31.04
CA ALA A 3 -17.69 -13.55 -29.68
C ALA A 3 -17.67 -12.42 -28.62
N ARG A 4 -17.00 -11.31 -28.91
CA ARG A 4 -17.02 -10.10 -28.09
C ARG A 4 -18.42 -9.50 -27.96
N ASP A 5 -19.17 -9.43 -29.08
CA ASP A 5 -20.51 -8.82 -29.08
C ASP A 5 -21.49 -9.73 -28.31
N GLU A 6 -21.33 -11.04 -28.40
CA GLU A 6 -22.13 -12.02 -27.64
C GLU A 6 -21.88 -11.92 -26.14
N ILE A 7 -20.61 -11.83 -25.71
CA ILE A 7 -20.24 -11.65 -24.29
C ILE A 7 -20.78 -10.34 -23.75
N LEU A 8 -20.62 -9.23 -24.48
CA LEU A 8 -21.12 -7.94 -24.05
C LEU A 8 -22.66 -7.92 -23.99
N ALA A 9 -23.35 -8.59 -24.93
CA ALA A 9 -24.80 -8.71 -24.91
C ALA A 9 -25.25 -9.55 -23.68
N ALA A 10 -24.58 -10.64 -23.38
CA ALA A 10 -24.86 -11.47 -22.20
C ALA A 10 -24.66 -10.69 -20.89
N ILE A 11 -23.58 -9.91 -20.76
CA ILE A 11 -23.34 -9.07 -19.59
C ILE A 11 -24.42 -8.00 -19.43
N ARG A 12 -24.85 -7.35 -20.52
CA ARG A 12 -25.93 -6.36 -20.49
C ARG A 12 -27.30 -6.97 -20.19
N ALA A 13 -27.53 -8.20 -20.64
CA ALA A 13 -28.76 -8.95 -20.36
C ALA A 13 -28.80 -9.54 -18.95
N ALA A 14 -27.62 -9.76 -18.34
CA ALA A 14 -27.52 -10.12 -16.93
C ALA A 14 -27.98 -8.91 -16.11
N ASN A 15 -29.27 -8.86 -15.83
CA ASN A 15 -29.87 -7.81 -15.00
C ASN A 15 -29.40 -8.00 -13.55
N VAL A 16 -28.20 -7.49 -13.24
CA VAL A 16 -27.70 -7.41 -11.86
C VAL A 16 -28.56 -6.35 -11.17
N PRO A 17 -29.38 -6.71 -10.19
CA PRO A 17 -30.15 -5.72 -9.46
C PRO A 17 -29.21 -4.65 -8.93
N ASP A 18 -29.59 -3.38 -9.08
CA ASP A 18 -28.90 -2.28 -8.44
C ASP A 18 -28.88 -2.56 -6.92
N ALA A 19 -27.79 -3.14 -6.44
CA ALA A 19 -27.60 -3.30 -5.01
C ALA A 19 -27.52 -1.88 -4.43
N PRO A 20 -28.33 -1.55 -3.42
CA PRO A 20 -28.18 -0.27 -2.75
C PRO A 20 -26.73 -0.12 -2.33
N PRO A 21 -26.13 1.08 -2.47
CA PRO A 21 -24.77 1.30 -2.03
C PRO A 21 -24.66 0.81 -0.58
N ALA A 22 -23.63 -0.01 -0.31
CA ALA A 22 -23.40 -0.49 1.04
C ALA A 22 -23.41 0.68 2.01
N ALA A 23 -24.18 0.56 3.08
CA ALA A 23 -24.21 1.60 4.11
C ALA A 23 -22.75 1.91 4.52
N PRO A 24 -22.38 3.19 4.63
CA PRO A 24 -21.02 3.53 5.03
C PRO A 24 -20.74 2.83 6.37
N LEU A 25 -19.72 1.99 6.40
CA LEU A 25 -19.17 1.48 7.66
C LEU A 25 -18.63 2.71 8.41
N VAL A 26 -19.43 3.22 9.32
CA VAL A 26 -19.00 4.24 10.27
C VAL A 26 -18.19 3.49 11.33
N ALA A 27 -16.90 3.36 11.10
CA ALA A 27 -16.00 2.90 12.16
C ALA A 27 -16.02 3.94 13.27
N ALA A 28 -16.16 3.48 14.52
CA ALA A 28 -15.98 4.36 15.66
C ALA A 28 -14.59 5.01 15.57
N PRO A 29 -14.41 6.29 15.92
CA PRO A 29 -13.13 6.96 15.85
C PRO A 29 -12.13 6.20 16.73
N ALA A 30 -11.27 5.44 16.10
CA ALA A 30 -10.17 4.77 16.78
C ALA A 30 -9.05 5.79 17.01
N ALA A 31 -8.42 5.74 18.19
CA ALA A 31 -7.24 6.55 18.43
C ALA A 31 -6.14 6.23 17.40
N ILE A 32 -5.51 7.25 16.83
CA ILE A 32 -4.48 7.12 15.80
C ILE A 32 -3.36 6.16 16.23
N ASP A 33 -2.96 6.18 17.49
CA ASP A 33 -1.94 5.28 18.03
C ASP A 33 -2.37 3.80 17.96
N ALA A 34 -3.62 3.50 18.28
CA ALA A 34 -4.16 2.13 18.16
C ALA A 34 -4.23 1.66 16.69
N LEU A 35 -4.54 2.57 15.76
CA LEU A 35 -4.50 2.27 14.33
C LEU A 35 -3.08 1.97 13.86
N ARG A 36 -2.07 2.74 14.32
CA ARG A 36 -0.66 2.48 13.99
C ARG A 36 -0.17 1.15 14.56
N GLU A 37 -0.48 0.84 15.81
CA GLU A 37 -0.15 -0.46 16.41
C GLU A 37 -0.74 -1.62 15.59
N ARG A 38 -2.01 -1.50 15.21
CA ARG A 38 -2.66 -2.48 14.36
C ARG A 38 -1.96 -2.59 13.01
N PHE A 39 -1.67 -1.46 12.36
CA PHE A 39 -0.97 -1.40 11.08
C PHE A 39 0.38 -2.11 11.15
N LEU A 40 1.22 -1.77 12.14
CA LEU A 40 2.56 -2.33 12.30
C LEU A 40 2.52 -3.85 12.47
N ARG A 41 1.58 -4.36 13.25
CA ARG A 41 1.37 -5.80 13.44
C ARG A 41 0.96 -6.47 12.13
N VAL A 42 -0.06 -5.96 11.44
CA VAL A 42 -0.55 -6.54 10.19
C VAL A 42 0.51 -6.45 9.08
N LEU A 43 1.27 -5.35 9.02
CA LEU A 43 2.38 -5.21 8.09
C LEU A 43 3.47 -6.27 8.34
N ALA A 44 3.79 -6.56 9.61
CA ALA A 44 4.73 -7.61 9.98
C ALA A 44 4.21 -9.01 9.57
N ASP A 45 2.92 -9.28 9.76
CA ASP A 45 2.28 -10.55 9.37
C ASP A 45 2.40 -10.81 7.86
N VAL A 46 2.40 -9.75 7.05
CA VAL A 46 2.64 -9.86 5.61
C VAL A 46 4.13 -9.73 5.21
N GLY A 47 5.04 -9.72 6.19
CA GLY A 47 6.50 -9.72 5.98
C GLY A 47 7.11 -8.35 5.68
N GLY A 48 6.37 -7.28 5.89
CA GLY A 48 6.90 -5.92 5.88
C GLY A 48 7.46 -5.51 7.24
N GLN A 49 8.11 -4.36 7.29
CA GLN A 49 8.63 -3.75 8.52
C GLN A 49 8.11 -2.33 8.64
N GLY A 50 7.64 -1.95 9.82
CA GLY A 50 7.17 -0.60 10.07
C GLY A 50 7.83 0.02 11.29
N VAL A 51 8.09 1.32 11.22
CA VAL A 51 8.65 2.11 12.32
C VAL A 51 7.94 3.46 12.42
N VAL A 52 7.94 4.01 13.62
CA VAL A 52 7.53 5.41 13.85
C VAL A 52 8.78 6.21 14.12
N ARG A 53 9.08 7.17 13.23
CA ARG A 53 10.26 8.01 13.37
C ARG A 53 10.13 8.93 14.60
N HIS A 54 11.16 9.02 15.41
CA HIS A 54 11.22 10.00 16.47
C HIS A 54 11.50 11.39 15.89
N PRO A 55 10.83 12.47 16.34
CA PRO A 55 11.01 13.80 15.79
C PRO A 55 12.46 14.32 15.79
N SER A 56 13.28 13.91 16.76
CA SER A 56 14.68 14.29 16.86
C SER A 56 15.63 13.49 15.96
N GLN A 57 15.16 12.38 15.35
CA GLN A 57 15.98 11.54 14.48
C GLN A 57 15.86 12.02 13.04
N PRO A 58 16.97 12.41 12.38
CA PRO A 58 16.96 12.72 10.96
C PRO A 58 16.49 11.53 10.13
N LEU A 59 15.67 11.78 9.09
CA LEU A 59 15.15 10.71 8.23
C LEU A 59 16.28 9.93 7.55
N ASP A 60 17.32 10.62 7.07
CA ASP A 60 18.47 9.96 6.42
C ASP A 60 19.21 9.01 7.37
N ALA A 61 19.41 9.42 8.63
CA ALA A 61 20.03 8.57 9.63
C ALA A 61 19.20 7.30 9.92
N LEU A 62 17.85 7.42 9.95
CA LEU A 62 16.97 6.27 10.10
C LEU A 62 17.01 5.37 8.85
N LEU A 63 17.06 5.96 7.66
CA LEU A 63 17.18 5.18 6.41
C LEU A 63 18.51 4.42 6.34
N ASP A 64 19.61 5.03 6.75
CA ASP A 64 20.91 4.38 6.81
C ASP A 64 20.93 3.22 7.84
N GLU A 65 20.29 3.40 9.00
CA GLU A 65 20.11 2.36 10.01
C GLU A 65 19.29 1.17 9.48
N LEU A 66 18.18 1.45 8.78
CA LEU A 66 17.25 0.43 8.28
C LEU A 66 17.77 -0.33 7.07
N LEU A 67 18.54 0.32 6.21
CA LEU A 67 18.94 -0.21 4.89
C LEU A 67 20.40 -0.66 4.86
N GLY A 68 21.30 -0.03 5.65
CA GLY A 68 22.74 -0.33 5.59
C GLY A 68 23.26 -0.31 4.16
N ASP A 69 23.93 -1.38 3.74
CA ASP A 69 24.50 -1.53 2.38
C ASP A 69 23.43 -1.57 1.28
N GLY A 70 22.16 -1.81 1.62
CA GLY A 70 21.04 -1.79 0.67
C GLY A 70 20.53 -0.39 0.30
N ARG A 71 21.14 0.69 0.81
CA ARG A 71 20.70 2.07 0.58
C ARG A 71 20.72 2.47 -0.90
N GLU A 72 21.72 2.01 -1.65
CA GLU A 72 21.87 2.33 -3.09
C GLU A 72 20.82 1.67 -3.97
N SER A 73 20.29 0.52 -3.57
CA SER A 73 19.22 -0.22 -4.26
C SER A 73 17.84 -0.01 -3.64
N ALA A 74 17.67 1.07 -2.89
CA ALA A 74 16.43 1.38 -2.21
C ALA A 74 15.69 2.54 -2.87
N MET A 75 14.41 2.30 -3.14
CA MET A 75 13.48 3.37 -3.50
C MET A 75 12.80 3.91 -2.24
N VAL A 76 12.95 5.21 -2.01
CA VAL A 76 12.21 5.92 -0.98
C VAL A 76 11.11 6.72 -1.64
N VAL A 77 9.87 6.45 -1.28
CA VAL A 77 8.69 7.10 -1.86
C VAL A 77 7.74 7.61 -0.78
N ARG A 78 7.02 8.68 -1.09
CA ARG A 78 5.98 9.20 -0.19
C ARG A 78 4.68 8.42 -0.37
N GLY A 79 4.14 7.91 0.74
CA GLY A 79 2.77 7.40 0.84
C GLY A 79 1.80 8.49 1.26
N GLU A 80 0.56 8.40 0.82
CA GLU A 80 -0.49 9.38 1.12
C GLU A 80 -1.37 8.96 2.29
N VAL A 81 -1.73 7.69 2.38
CA VAL A 81 -2.57 7.14 3.43
C VAL A 81 -2.23 5.68 3.71
N ALA A 82 -2.12 5.33 4.98
CA ALA A 82 -1.93 3.97 5.47
C ALA A 82 -3.28 3.36 5.90
N VAL A 83 -3.43 2.06 5.78
CA VAL A 83 -4.65 1.30 6.08
C VAL A 83 -4.39 0.28 7.16
N ALA A 84 -4.98 0.47 8.33
CA ALA A 84 -4.70 -0.34 9.52
C ALA A 84 -5.20 -1.80 9.39
N GLU A 85 -6.25 -2.05 8.60
CA GLU A 85 -6.83 -3.39 8.48
C GLU A 85 -5.96 -4.40 7.72
N ASN A 86 -5.14 -3.94 6.77
CA ASN A 86 -4.39 -4.81 5.88
C ASN A 86 -2.92 -4.42 5.68
N GLY A 87 -2.42 -3.39 6.40
CA GLY A 87 -1.03 -2.94 6.28
C GLY A 87 -0.67 -2.29 4.94
N ALA A 88 -1.67 -1.91 4.13
CA ALA A 88 -1.43 -1.27 2.85
C ALA A 88 -1.16 0.23 2.99
N VAL A 89 -0.36 0.76 2.07
CA VAL A 89 -0.16 2.22 1.91
C VAL A 89 -0.49 2.59 0.48
N TYR A 90 -1.25 3.67 0.31
CA TYR A 90 -1.52 4.26 -1.00
C TYR A 90 -0.38 5.16 -1.45
N ILE A 91 0.05 4.96 -2.70
CA ILE A 91 1.07 5.74 -3.39
C ILE A 91 0.46 6.29 -4.67
N ASP A 92 0.49 7.60 -4.84
CA ASP A 92 0.08 8.26 -6.08
C ASP A 92 1.17 8.08 -7.15
N ALA A 93 0.78 7.54 -8.31
CA ALA A 93 1.69 7.37 -9.45
C ALA A 93 2.30 8.67 -9.97
N ALA A 94 1.62 9.80 -9.77
CA ALA A 94 2.14 11.11 -10.16
C ALA A 94 3.40 11.52 -9.39
N ARG A 95 3.69 10.87 -8.26
CA ARG A 95 4.90 11.09 -7.46
C ARG A 95 6.11 10.29 -7.93
N LEU A 96 5.93 9.40 -8.87
CA LEU A 96 7.00 8.55 -9.40
C LEU A 96 7.53 9.14 -10.71
N ALA A 97 8.84 9.12 -10.92
CA ALA A 97 9.46 9.50 -12.19
C ALA A 97 8.98 8.58 -13.31
N GLN A 98 8.92 7.29 -13.03
CA GLN A 98 8.31 6.27 -13.90
C GLN A 98 7.43 5.35 -13.06
N ARG A 99 6.28 4.94 -13.60
CA ARG A 99 5.34 4.06 -12.88
C ARG A 99 5.95 2.71 -12.48
N ASN A 100 6.91 2.23 -13.25
CA ASN A 100 7.56 0.94 -13.02
C ASN A 100 8.66 0.98 -11.95
N ASP A 101 9.10 2.15 -11.51
CA ASP A 101 10.20 2.27 -10.54
C ASP A 101 9.84 1.56 -9.22
N ILE A 102 8.57 1.60 -8.83
CA ILE A 102 8.09 1.00 -7.58
C ILE A 102 8.27 -0.53 -7.50
N VAL A 103 8.44 -1.20 -8.65
CA VAL A 103 8.59 -2.66 -8.73
C VAL A 103 9.99 -3.09 -9.20
N ARG A 104 10.89 -2.14 -9.47
CA ARG A 104 12.24 -2.43 -9.99
C ARG A 104 13.30 -2.53 -8.91
N GLU A 105 13.14 -1.75 -7.85
CA GLU A 105 14.13 -1.67 -6.80
C GLU A 105 14.00 -2.83 -5.80
N GLU A 106 15.12 -3.29 -5.30
CA GLU A 106 15.17 -4.41 -4.35
C GLU A 106 14.55 -4.06 -3.00
N HIS A 107 14.71 -2.81 -2.58
CA HIS A 107 14.22 -2.31 -1.30
C HIS A 107 13.23 -1.17 -1.51
N LEU A 108 12.01 -1.31 -1.00
CA LEU A 108 11.01 -0.25 -1.01
C LEU A 108 10.81 0.32 0.40
N VAL A 109 10.98 1.63 0.53
CA VAL A 109 10.66 2.38 1.76
C VAL A 109 9.57 3.39 1.46
N ILE A 110 8.47 3.30 2.18
CA ILE A 110 7.35 4.24 2.04
C ILE A 110 7.32 5.13 3.27
N VAL A 111 7.45 6.42 3.08
CA VAL A 111 7.37 7.42 4.15
C VAL A 111 5.96 8.01 4.14
N VAL A 112 5.24 7.84 5.25
CA VAL A 112 3.84 8.26 5.40
C VAL A 112 3.74 9.30 6.52
N PRO A 113 2.96 10.38 6.36
CA PRO A 113 2.68 11.28 7.47
C PRO A 113 2.09 10.53 8.66
N ARG A 114 2.54 10.86 9.86
CA ARG A 114 2.20 10.14 11.09
C ARG A 114 0.71 9.95 11.31
N ASP A 115 -0.09 10.93 10.92
CA ASP A 115 -1.53 10.96 11.14
C ASP A 115 -2.34 10.53 9.90
N ALA A 116 -1.67 10.23 8.78
CA ALA A 116 -2.31 9.78 7.55
C ALA A 116 -2.59 8.27 7.60
N ILE A 117 -3.44 7.85 8.54
CA ILE A 117 -3.84 6.47 8.72
C ILE A 117 -5.34 6.36 8.92
N VAL A 118 -5.95 5.37 8.29
CA VAL A 118 -7.38 5.07 8.39
C VAL A 118 -7.63 3.61 8.78
N PRO A 119 -8.78 3.31 9.41
CA PRO A 119 -9.11 1.96 9.85
C PRO A 119 -9.23 0.95 8.73
N THR A 120 -9.87 1.31 7.60
CA THR A 120 -10.31 0.39 6.54
C THR A 120 -9.96 0.88 5.14
N MET A 121 -9.91 -0.06 4.17
CA MET A 121 -9.77 0.27 2.75
C MET A 121 -10.89 1.17 2.23
N HIS A 122 -12.13 1.01 2.73
CA HIS A 122 -13.25 1.84 2.32
C HIS A 122 -13.03 3.32 2.66
N GLU A 123 -12.42 3.59 3.82
CA GLU A 123 -12.07 4.95 4.21
C GLU A 123 -10.88 5.48 3.40
N ALA A 124 -9.87 4.63 3.15
CA ALA A 124 -8.72 5.01 2.35
C ALA A 124 -9.12 5.43 0.93
N VAL A 125 -10.00 4.67 0.26
CA VAL A 125 -10.49 5.02 -1.08
C VAL A 125 -11.21 6.38 -1.10
N ARG A 126 -11.89 6.75 -0.02
CA ARG A 126 -12.55 8.07 0.10
C ARG A 126 -11.55 9.22 0.27
N CYS A 127 -10.33 8.93 0.77
CA CYS A 127 -9.26 9.92 0.88
C CYS A 127 -8.59 10.22 -0.46
N ILE A 128 -8.77 9.35 -1.47
CA ILE A 128 -8.20 9.54 -2.79
C ILE A 128 -9.09 10.50 -3.58
N PRO A 129 -8.57 11.62 -4.12
CA PRO A 129 -9.37 12.58 -4.88
C PRO A 129 -10.03 11.94 -6.09
N VAL A 130 -11.30 12.28 -6.34
CA VAL A 130 -12.00 11.87 -7.56
C VAL A 130 -11.27 12.48 -8.77
N GLY A 131 -10.91 11.63 -9.74
CA GLY A 131 -10.11 12.06 -10.89
C GLY A 131 -8.60 12.04 -10.64
N ALA A 132 -8.14 11.61 -9.47
CA ALA A 132 -6.75 11.20 -9.28
C ALA A 132 -6.40 10.17 -10.36
N GLY A 133 -5.19 10.25 -10.89
CA GLY A 133 -4.71 9.32 -11.90
C GLY A 133 -4.61 7.88 -11.39
N CYS A 134 -3.60 7.18 -11.80
CA CYS A 134 -3.29 5.84 -11.30
C CYS A 134 -2.54 5.93 -9.96
N GLY A 135 -2.77 4.96 -9.08
CA GLY A 135 -2.02 4.76 -7.85
C GLY A 135 -2.07 3.31 -7.39
N TRP A 136 -1.30 2.99 -6.37
CA TRP A 136 -1.20 1.64 -5.84
C TRP A 136 -1.44 1.60 -4.34
N PHE A 137 -2.14 0.58 -3.89
CA PHE A 137 -2.10 0.13 -2.51
C PHE A 137 -1.09 -1.01 -2.40
N LEU A 138 -0.01 -0.81 -1.66
CA LEU A 138 1.04 -1.80 -1.45
C LEU A 138 1.07 -2.25 0.00
N SER A 139 1.09 -3.58 0.21
CA SER A 139 1.14 -4.20 1.54
C SER A 139 2.18 -5.32 1.54
N GLY A 140 3.31 -5.06 2.18
CA GLY A 140 4.41 -6.01 2.29
C GLY A 140 5.24 -6.20 1.01
N PRO A 141 6.30 -7.01 1.07
CA PRO A 141 7.19 -7.29 -0.05
C PRO A 141 6.51 -8.16 -1.11
N SER A 142 7.06 -8.13 -2.33
CA SER A 142 6.63 -9.03 -3.40
C SER A 142 6.84 -10.50 -3.01
N LYS A 143 5.80 -11.31 -3.12
CA LYS A 143 5.82 -12.75 -2.80
C LYS A 143 5.11 -13.53 -3.88
N THR A 144 5.71 -14.66 -4.29
CA THR A 144 5.05 -15.66 -5.12
C THR A 144 5.33 -17.05 -4.57
N ALA A 145 4.34 -17.93 -4.65
CA ALA A 145 4.44 -19.34 -4.24
C ALA A 145 4.23 -20.30 -5.42
N ASP A 146 4.02 -19.78 -6.63
CA ASP A 146 3.67 -20.59 -7.82
C ASP A 146 4.86 -21.35 -8.40
N ILE A 147 6.08 -21.02 -7.98
CA ILE A 147 7.29 -21.69 -8.44
C ILE A 147 7.68 -22.77 -7.41
N GLU A 148 7.56 -24.04 -7.77
CA GLU A 148 7.97 -25.22 -6.98
C GLU A 148 7.34 -25.29 -5.57
N GLN A 149 6.20 -24.64 -5.33
CA GLN A 149 5.54 -24.57 -4.03
C GLN A 149 6.45 -23.94 -2.93
N SER A 150 7.46 -23.20 -3.34
CA SER A 150 8.37 -22.46 -2.46
C SER A 150 8.04 -20.98 -2.47
N LEU A 151 8.05 -20.35 -1.29
CA LEU A 151 7.81 -18.91 -1.18
C LEU A 151 9.04 -18.14 -1.65
N VAL A 152 8.92 -17.43 -2.78
CA VAL A 152 9.97 -16.60 -3.35
C VAL A 152 9.64 -15.11 -3.11
N PHE A 153 10.60 -14.37 -2.56
CA PHE A 153 10.50 -12.93 -2.34
C PHE A 153 11.19 -12.16 -3.48
N GLY A 154 10.56 -11.07 -3.94
CA GLY A 154 11.17 -10.14 -4.88
C GLY A 154 11.14 -10.58 -6.35
N ALA A 155 10.38 -11.61 -6.72
CA ALA A 155 10.32 -12.08 -8.10
C ALA A 155 9.63 -11.07 -9.06
N GLN A 156 8.69 -10.27 -8.56
CA GLN A 156 7.91 -9.31 -9.34
C GLN A 156 7.76 -7.97 -8.62
N GLY A 157 8.76 -7.54 -7.88
CA GLY A 157 8.74 -6.30 -7.10
C GLY A 157 9.77 -6.32 -5.98
N SER A 158 9.69 -5.38 -5.08
CA SER A 158 10.67 -5.22 -4.01
C SER A 158 10.73 -6.45 -3.09
N ARG A 159 11.95 -6.87 -2.77
CA ARG A 159 12.27 -7.97 -1.86
C ARG A 159 12.02 -7.60 -0.41
N THR A 160 12.23 -6.33 -0.06
CA THR A 160 11.90 -5.80 1.27
C THR A 160 10.96 -4.62 1.15
N HIS A 161 10.06 -4.50 2.12
CA HIS A 161 9.07 -3.44 2.19
C HIS A 161 9.08 -2.84 3.59
N ARG A 162 9.35 -1.53 3.67
CA ARG A 162 9.38 -0.80 4.93
C ARG A 162 8.44 0.38 4.88
N VAL A 163 7.78 0.66 5.99
CA VAL A 163 6.92 1.83 6.17
C VAL A 163 7.42 2.64 7.35
N ILE A 164 7.66 3.92 7.11
CA ILE A 164 8.09 4.89 8.13
C ILE A 164 6.95 5.88 8.35
N PHE A 165 6.38 5.90 9.55
CA PHE A 165 5.49 6.97 9.96
C PHE A 165 6.31 8.18 10.39
N ASP A 166 6.22 9.24 9.60
CA ASP A 166 7.01 10.45 9.77
C ASP A 166 6.22 11.54 10.51
N CYS A 167 6.92 12.23 11.41
CA CYS A 167 6.38 13.30 12.24
C CYS A 167 6.55 14.70 11.60
N ALA A 168 6.91 14.76 10.27
CA ALA A 168 7.14 16.04 9.59
C ALA A 168 5.87 16.82 9.36
#